data_6c7d5db7d4e72fea10f3e85ea87b6595
#
_entry.id   6c7d5db7d4e72fea10f3e85ea87b6595
#
_cell.length_a   1.000
_cell.length_b   1.000
_cell.length_c   1.000
_cell.angle_alpha   90.00
_cell.angle_beta   90.00
_cell.angle_gamma   90.00
#
_symmetry.space_group_name_H-M   'P 1'
#
loop_
_entity.id
_entity.type
_entity.pdbx_description
1 polymer ?
#
loop_
_entity_poly.entity_id
_entity_poly.type
_entity_poly.pdbx_seq_one_letter_code
_entity_poly.pdbx_strand_id
1 'polypeptide(L)'
;MNDAELALLSLLSESTHPQTDAELHSLIEARGLRRWTAIGVSSMYYMLEKLGQQGLIELLPELLPMRRWRLTEAGNSILQTAVSDLLGTPHAPSRSFELGLVNLHLLKTSQVRAALQNYRQALNTRRRITVIELEKEQGNTNSFQVNAFYSHALTMIDAETAWVEQFIEQWEKQAIEDPIPPIRPAEPIPRIQQVVLPQDPDSVHKGTTLQNAANRVTPRGLPIVPKKGTNAGSD
;
A
#
# COMPACT_ATOMS: atom_id res chain seq x y z
N MET A 1 -5.18 -0.32 11.02
CA MET A 1 -6.30 -0.86 10.24
C MET A 1 -5.98 -0.64 8.78
N ASN A 2 -6.22 -1.62 7.91
CA ASN A 2 -6.00 -1.49 6.47
C ASN A 2 -7.33 -1.22 5.74
N ASP A 3 -7.26 -0.86 4.45
CA ASP A 3 -8.45 -0.51 3.65
C ASP A 3 -9.47 -1.64 3.57
N ALA A 4 -9.02 -2.90 3.56
CA ALA A 4 -9.89 -4.05 3.51
C ALA A 4 -10.66 -4.27 4.83
N GLU A 5 -10.00 -4.10 5.97
CA GLU A 5 -10.63 -4.14 7.29
C GLU A 5 -11.65 -3.00 7.44
N LEU A 6 -11.29 -1.80 6.99
CA LEU A 6 -12.18 -0.65 7.00
C LEU A 6 -13.43 -0.88 6.15
N ALA A 7 -13.26 -1.45 4.95
CA ALA A 7 -14.37 -1.78 4.07
C ALA A 7 -15.33 -2.81 4.69
N LEU A 8 -14.81 -3.83 5.40
CA LEU A 8 -15.65 -4.79 6.12
C LEU A 8 -16.46 -4.16 7.25
N LEU A 9 -15.83 -3.28 8.06
CA LEU A 9 -16.53 -2.54 9.10
C LEU A 9 -17.60 -1.63 8.50
N SER A 10 -17.32 -0.99 7.37
CA SER A 10 -18.29 -0.15 6.65
C SER A 10 -19.51 -0.95 6.18
N LEU A 11 -19.31 -2.13 5.57
CA LEU A 11 -20.42 -3.01 5.18
C LEU A 11 -21.29 -3.42 6.36
N LEU A 12 -20.67 -3.74 7.50
CA LEU A 12 -21.40 -4.12 8.72
C LEU A 12 -22.14 -2.93 9.33
N SER A 13 -21.63 -1.71 9.20
CA SER A 13 -22.26 -0.50 9.73
C SER A 13 -23.54 -0.11 8.99
N GLU A 14 -23.64 -0.44 7.72
CA GLU A 14 -24.81 -0.13 6.90
C GLU A 14 -25.98 -1.09 7.13
N SER A 15 -25.73 -2.23 7.73
CA SER A 15 -26.75 -3.25 7.97
C SER A 15 -27.43 -3.06 9.31
N THR A 16 -28.76 -3.06 9.29
CA THR A 16 -29.58 -3.02 10.50
C THR A 16 -29.66 -4.38 11.20
N HIS A 17 -29.18 -5.45 10.57
CA HIS A 17 -29.21 -6.82 11.08
C HIS A 17 -27.84 -7.50 10.86
N PRO A 18 -27.53 -8.51 11.70
CA PRO A 18 -26.27 -9.23 11.61
C PRO A 18 -26.11 -9.94 10.27
N GLN A 19 -24.92 -9.83 9.67
CA GLN A 19 -24.60 -10.34 8.33
C GLN A 19 -23.90 -11.69 8.40
N THR A 20 -24.27 -12.61 7.54
CA THR A 20 -23.53 -13.87 7.33
C THR A 20 -22.29 -13.65 6.49
N ASP A 21 -21.34 -14.59 6.55
CA ASP A 21 -20.16 -14.61 5.68
C ASP A 21 -20.54 -14.55 4.19
N ALA A 22 -21.62 -15.25 3.79
CA ALA A 22 -22.11 -15.28 2.42
C ALA A 22 -22.73 -13.94 1.97
N GLU A 23 -23.49 -13.28 2.85
CA GLU A 23 -24.05 -11.95 2.59
C GLU A 23 -22.95 -10.91 2.44
N LEU A 24 -21.94 -10.92 3.32
CA LEU A 24 -20.77 -10.04 3.20
C LEU A 24 -19.99 -10.27 1.90
N HIS A 25 -19.78 -11.52 1.52
CA HIS A 25 -19.16 -11.85 0.25
C HIS A 25 -19.95 -11.30 -0.94
N SER A 26 -21.28 -11.47 -0.94
CA SER A 26 -22.15 -10.96 -1.98
C SER A 26 -22.12 -9.42 -2.07
N LEU A 27 -22.08 -8.73 -0.93
CA LEU A 27 -21.96 -7.27 -0.86
C LEU A 27 -20.61 -6.79 -1.40
N ILE A 28 -19.50 -7.47 -1.08
CA ILE A 28 -18.17 -7.17 -1.61
C ILE A 28 -18.14 -7.25 -3.13
N GLU A 29 -18.74 -8.30 -3.71
CA GLU A 29 -18.83 -8.47 -5.17
C GLU A 29 -19.75 -7.42 -5.80
N ALA A 30 -20.96 -7.23 -5.26
CA ALA A 30 -21.95 -6.30 -5.80
C ALA A 30 -21.43 -4.85 -5.84
N ARG A 31 -20.62 -4.45 -4.85
CA ARG A 31 -20.05 -3.11 -4.76
C ARG A 31 -18.67 -2.98 -5.41
N GLY A 32 -18.15 -4.06 -5.99
CA GLY A 32 -16.84 -4.07 -6.64
C GLY A 32 -15.68 -3.74 -5.69
N LEU A 33 -15.82 -3.97 -4.38
CA LEU A 33 -14.82 -3.59 -3.37
C LEU A 33 -13.45 -4.24 -3.60
N ARG A 34 -13.40 -5.37 -4.31
CA ARG A 34 -12.12 -6.00 -4.69
C ARG A 34 -11.24 -5.14 -5.58
N ARG A 35 -11.80 -4.15 -6.26
CA ARG A 35 -11.04 -3.21 -7.10
C ARG A 35 -10.34 -2.12 -6.28
N TRP A 36 -10.91 -1.81 -5.11
CA TRP A 36 -10.45 -0.75 -4.22
C TRP A 36 -9.63 -1.27 -3.05
N THR A 37 -9.86 -2.53 -2.71
CA THR A 37 -9.20 -3.18 -1.58
C THR A 37 -8.72 -4.56 -2.00
N ALA A 38 -7.65 -5.05 -1.39
CA ALA A 38 -7.14 -6.40 -1.67
C ALA A 38 -7.94 -7.51 -0.95
N ILE A 39 -9.29 -7.41 -0.91
CA ILE A 39 -10.14 -8.41 -0.24
C ILE A 39 -10.28 -9.65 -1.13
N GLY A 40 -9.55 -10.72 -0.80
CA GLY A 40 -9.79 -12.07 -1.32
C GLY A 40 -10.81 -12.83 -0.47
N VAL A 41 -11.35 -13.95 -0.98
CA VAL A 41 -12.30 -14.77 -0.21
C VAL A 41 -11.65 -15.27 1.08
N SER A 42 -10.48 -15.89 1.00
CA SER A 42 -9.76 -16.40 2.18
C SER A 42 -9.33 -15.29 3.14
N SER A 43 -8.94 -14.12 2.63
CA SER A 43 -8.54 -12.99 3.46
C SER A 43 -9.71 -12.36 4.21
N MET A 44 -10.92 -12.41 3.64
CA MET A 44 -12.13 -11.94 4.32
C MET A 44 -12.38 -12.70 5.63
N TYR A 45 -12.35 -14.02 5.58
CA TYR A 45 -12.55 -14.85 6.79
C TYR A 45 -11.50 -14.54 7.86
N TYR A 46 -10.24 -14.45 7.46
CA TYR A 46 -9.16 -14.08 8.38
C TYR A 46 -9.37 -12.71 9.01
N MET A 47 -9.80 -11.72 8.22
CA MET A 47 -10.07 -10.37 8.72
C MET A 47 -11.27 -10.32 9.67
N LEU A 48 -12.34 -11.05 9.39
CA LEU A 48 -13.50 -11.16 10.29
C LEU A 48 -13.09 -11.73 11.65
N GLU A 49 -12.32 -12.82 11.66
CA GLU A 49 -11.78 -13.38 12.91
C GLU A 49 -10.90 -12.38 13.68
N LYS A 50 -10.00 -11.69 12.97
CA LYS A 50 -9.13 -10.68 13.56
C LYS A 50 -9.91 -9.51 14.16
N LEU A 51 -10.89 -8.98 13.43
CA LEU A 51 -11.75 -7.90 13.90
C LEU A 51 -12.59 -8.34 15.11
N GLY A 52 -13.05 -9.59 15.12
CA GLY A 52 -13.74 -10.20 16.27
C GLY A 52 -12.84 -10.29 17.49
N GLN A 53 -11.59 -10.77 17.34
CA GLN A 53 -10.61 -10.83 18.43
C GLN A 53 -10.26 -9.44 18.97
N GLN A 54 -10.33 -8.41 18.14
CA GLN A 54 -10.14 -7.01 18.53
C GLN A 54 -11.38 -6.38 19.19
N GLY A 55 -12.52 -7.11 19.25
CA GLY A 55 -13.78 -6.62 19.80
C GLY A 55 -14.47 -5.55 18.94
N LEU A 56 -14.07 -5.38 17.66
CA LEU A 56 -14.66 -4.40 16.76
C LEU A 56 -15.93 -4.92 16.08
N ILE A 57 -16.05 -6.22 15.93
CA ILE A 57 -17.25 -6.95 15.54
C ILE A 57 -17.49 -8.09 16.52
N GLU A 58 -18.70 -8.57 16.57
CA GLU A 58 -19.05 -9.72 17.39
C GLU A 58 -19.73 -10.80 16.57
N LEU A 59 -19.44 -12.06 16.91
CA LEU A 59 -20.12 -13.23 16.38
C LEU A 59 -21.32 -13.55 17.27
N LEU A 60 -22.51 -13.68 16.69
CA LEU A 60 -23.73 -14.02 17.42
C LEU A 60 -23.95 -15.55 17.42
N PRO A 61 -23.66 -16.23 18.53
CA PRO A 61 -23.77 -17.68 18.63
C PRO A 61 -25.23 -18.18 18.59
N GLU A 62 -26.18 -17.34 18.94
CA GLU A 62 -27.62 -17.67 19.04
C GLU A 62 -28.26 -17.95 17.68
N LEU A 63 -27.60 -17.58 16.59
CA LEU A 63 -28.12 -17.69 15.23
C LEU A 63 -27.47 -18.86 14.44
N LEU A 64 -26.91 -19.85 15.13
CA LEU A 64 -26.40 -21.06 14.51
C LEU A 64 -27.51 -21.79 13.70
N PRO A 65 -27.15 -22.45 12.56
CA PRO A 65 -25.81 -22.88 12.18
C PRO A 65 -24.99 -21.86 11.36
N MET A 66 -25.56 -20.73 10.97
CA MET A 66 -24.83 -19.72 10.17
C MET A 66 -24.14 -18.71 11.07
N ARG A 67 -22.84 -18.51 10.83
CA ARG A 67 -22.07 -17.46 11.50
C ARG A 67 -22.62 -16.09 11.07
N ARG A 68 -22.98 -15.25 12.07
CA ARG A 68 -23.46 -13.89 11.81
C ARG A 68 -22.65 -12.89 12.59
N TRP A 69 -22.22 -11.88 11.88
CA TRP A 69 -21.38 -10.80 12.40
C TRP A 69 -22.17 -9.52 12.58
N ARG A 70 -21.90 -8.82 13.65
CA ARG A 70 -22.45 -7.50 13.92
C ARG A 70 -21.33 -6.55 14.33
N LEU A 71 -21.43 -5.29 13.89
CA LEU A 71 -20.54 -4.23 14.33
C LEU A 71 -20.81 -3.92 15.80
N THR A 72 -19.73 -3.77 16.61
CA THR A 72 -19.84 -3.33 18.00
C THR A 72 -19.82 -1.80 18.09
N GLU A 73 -20.14 -1.24 19.24
CA GLU A 73 -20.00 0.20 19.48
C GLU A 73 -18.54 0.65 19.38
N ALA A 74 -17.58 -0.14 19.88
CA ALA A 74 -16.16 0.09 19.70
C ALA A 74 -15.75 0.08 18.23
N GLY A 75 -16.26 -0.87 17.44
CA GLY A 75 -16.04 -0.93 15.99
C GLY A 75 -16.57 0.28 15.27
N ASN A 76 -17.77 0.74 15.64
CA ASN A 76 -18.36 1.94 15.04
C ASN A 76 -17.56 3.21 15.38
N SER A 77 -17.10 3.36 16.61
CA SER A 77 -16.26 4.49 17.00
C SER A 77 -14.94 4.54 16.24
N ILE A 78 -14.27 3.39 16.11
CA ILE A 78 -13.02 3.28 15.33
C ILE A 78 -13.28 3.53 13.84
N LEU A 79 -14.36 3.03 13.28
CA LEU A 79 -14.76 3.28 11.90
C LEU A 79 -14.94 4.79 11.65
N GLN A 80 -15.68 5.49 12.50
CA GLN A 80 -15.90 6.93 12.40
C GLN A 80 -14.58 7.72 12.46
N THR A 81 -13.70 7.38 13.39
CA THR A 81 -12.37 8.00 13.51
C THR A 81 -11.56 7.77 12.23
N ALA A 82 -11.49 6.52 11.75
CA ALA A 82 -10.73 6.20 10.55
C ALA A 82 -11.27 6.92 9.30
N VAL A 83 -12.58 7.03 9.13
CA VAL A 83 -13.19 7.77 8.02
C VAL A 83 -12.86 9.27 8.13
N SER A 84 -12.91 9.84 9.35
CA SER A 84 -12.52 11.23 9.58
C SER A 84 -11.06 11.48 9.22
N ASP A 85 -10.16 10.59 9.61
CA ASP A 85 -8.73 10.68 9.30
C ASP A 85 -8.45 10.56 7.80
N LEU A 86 -9.13 9.63 7.11
CA LEU A 86 -9.02 9.48 5.66
C LEU A 86 -9.46 10.74 4.90
N LEU A 87 -10.52 11.40 5.36
CA LEU A 87 -11.01 12.64 4.74
C LEU A 87 -10.15 13.84 5.11
N GLY A 88 -9.59 13.86 6.30
CA GLY A 88 -8.80 14.98 6.82
C GLY A 88 -7.33 14.97 6.44
N THR A 89 -6.80 13.85 5.95
CA THR A 89 -5.37 13.70 5.65
C THR A 89 -5.13 13.60 4.15
N PRO A 90 -4.44 14.58 3.53
CA PRO A 90 -4.10 14.50 2.12
C PRO A 90 -3.27 13.25 1.81
N HIS A 91 -3.66 12.52 0.77
CA HIS A 91 -2.92 11.36 0.31
C HIS A 91 -1.68 11.79 -0.47
N ALA A 92 -0.56 11.18 -0.18
CA ALA A 92 0.64 11.39 -0.98
C ALA A 92 0.45 10.81 -2.39
N PRO A 93 0.97 11.48 -3.44
CA PRO A 93 1.02 10.95 -4.80
C PRO A 93 1.66 9.54 -4.84
N SER A 94 1.39 8.81 -5.91
CA SER A 94 1.97 7.46 -6.10
C SER A 94 3.48 7.54 -6.24
N ARG A 95 4.21 7.15 -5.21
CA ARG A 95 5.70 7.14 -5.20
C ARG A 95 6.30 6.33 -6.35
N SER A 96 5.57 5.35 -6.87
CA SER A 96 6.06 4.50 -7.96
C SER A 96 6.17 5.24 -9.29
N PHE A 97 5.19 6.09 -9.64
CA PHE A 97 5.24 6.90 -10.83
C PHE A 97 6.33 7.98 -10.74
N GLU A 98 6.41 8.67 -9.62
CA GLU A 98 7.43 9.67 -9.35
C GLU A 98 8.84 9.09 -9.40
N LEU A 99 9.04 7.88 -8.86
CA LEU A 99 10.31 7.17 -8.98
C LEU A 99 10.66 6.89 -10.46
N GLY A 100 9.68 6.58 -11.29
CA GLY A 100 9.85 6.45 -12.74
C GLY A 100 10.33 7.76 -13.37
N LEU A 101 9.72 8.89 -12.99
CA LEU A 101 10.09 10.22 -13.50
C LEU A 101 11.52 10.61 -13.12
N VAL A 102 11.95 10.36 -11.91
CA VAL A 102 13.34 10.66 -11.46
C VAL A 102 14.37 9.82 -12.23
N ASN A 103 13.99 8.66 -12.72
CA ASN A 103 14.87 7.72 -13.44
C ASN A 103 14.71 7.74 -14.97
N LEU A 104 14.07 8.74 -15.56
CA LEU A 104 13.89 8.87 -17.02
C LEU A 104 15.20 8.79 -17.79
N HIS A 105 16.31 9.24 -17.22
CA HIS A 105 17.65 9.19 -17.80
C HIS A 105 18.15 7.76 -18.13
N LEU A 106 17.53 6.74 -17.57
CA LEU A 106 17.84 5.33 -17.86
C LEU A 106 17.20 4.84 -19.17
N LEU A 107 16.28 5.60 -19.76
CA LEU A 107 15.51 5.21 -20.92
C LEU A 107 15.90 6.07 -22.13
N LYS A 108 15.80 5.46 -23.32
CA LYS A 108 15.89 6.21 -24.58
C LYS A 108 14.61 7.05 -24.77
N THR A 109 14.70 8.18 -25.47
CA THR A 109 13.59 9.08 -25.74
C THR A 109 12.35 8.34 -26.28
N SER A 110 12.57 7.40 -27.20
CA SER A 110 11.48 6.58 -27.77
C SER A 110 10.80 5.67 -26.73
N GLN A 111 11.56 5.15 -25.78
CA GLN A 111 11.03 4.30 -24.69
C GLN A 111 10.23 5.13 -23.69
N VAL A 112 10.70 6.33 -23.34
CA VAL A 112 9.97 7.28 -22.49
C VAL A 112 8.63 7.64 -23.14
N ARG A 113 8.67 8.01 -24.44
CA ARG A 113 7.45 8.32 -25.20
C ARG A 113 6.46 7.16 -25.18
N ALA A 114 6.91 5.94 -25.48
CA ALA A 114 6.06 4.76 -25.50
C ALA A 114 5.45 4.47 -24.11
N ALA A 115 6.25 4.58 -23.06
CA ALA A 115 5.77 4.38 -21.66
C ALA A 115 4.70 5.39 -21.28
N LEU A 116 4.92 6.68 -21.55
CA LEU A 116 3.96 7.74 -21.24
C LEU A 116 2.68 7.66 -22.11
N GLN A 117 2.79 7.27 -23.37
CA GLN A 117 1.62 7.00 -24.22
C GLN A 117 0.79 5.83 -23.69
N ASN A 118 1.42 4.74 -23.27
CA ASN A 118 0.75 3.61 -22.63
C ASN A 118 0.05 4.04 -21.33
N TYR A 119 0.72 4.86 -20.51
CA TYR A 119 0.15 5.39 -19.29
C TYR A 119 -1.10 6.24 -19.55
N ARG A 120 -1.02 7.17 -20.52
CA ARG A 120 -2.18 7.96 -20.96
C ARG A 120 -3.33 7.08 -21.45
N GLN A 121 -3.05 6.03 -22.22
CA GLN A 121 -4.07 5.09 -22.67
C GLN A 121 -4.72 4.34 -21.51
N ALA A 122 -3.94 3.97 -20.49
CA ALA A 122 -4.46 3.34 -19.28
C ALA A 122 -5.38 4.31 -18.48
N LEU A 123 -5.00 5.58 -18.36
CA LEU A 123 -5.85 6.62 -17.73
C LEU A 123 -7.17 6.79 -18.51
N ASN A 124 -7.13 6.89 -19.83
CA ASN A 124 -8.34 6.99 -20.65
C ASN A 124 -9.25 5.77 -20.52
N THR A 125 -8.67 4.59 -20.41
CA THR A 125 -9.42 3.35 -20.16
C THR A 125 -10.07 3.38 -18.79
N ARG A 126 -9.33 3.77 -17.76
CA ARG A 126 -9.83 3.93 -16.38
C ARG A 126 -10.97 4.95 -16.31
N ARG A 127 -10.79 6.11 -16.97
CA ARG A 127 -11.82 7.15 -17.07
C ARG A 127 -13.13 6.59 -17.62
N ARG A 128 -13.05 5.89 -18.78
CA ARG A 128 -14.24 5.30 -19.41
C ARG A 128 -14.95 4.29 -18.52
N ILE A 129 -14.20 3.43 -17.83
CA ILE A 129 -14.76 2.48 -16.87
C ILE A 129 -15.46 3.21 -15.73
N THR A 130 -14.83 4.24 -15.16
CA THR A 130 -15.37 5.05 -14.07
C THR A 130 -16.68 5.74 -14.46
N VAL A 131 -16.79 6.25 -15.71
CA VAL A 131 -18.04 6.85 -16.22
C VAL A 131 -19.16 5.81 -16.31
N ILE A 132 -18.88 4.64 -16.87
CA ILE A 132 -19.86 3.55 -16.98
C ILE A 132 -20.35 3.11 -15.58
N GLU A 133 -19.45 3.03 -14.62
CA GLU A 133 -19.80 2.67 -13.24
C GLU A 133 -20.67 3.76 -12.58
N LEU A 134 -20.34 5.04 -12.77
CA LEU A 134 -21.16 6.14 -12.30
C LEU A 134 -22.57 6.11 -12.86
N GLU A 135 -22.72 5.91 -14.18
CA GLU A 135 -24.04 5.81 -14.84
C GLU A 135 -24.87 4.65 -14.29
N LYS A 136 -24.24 3.50 -14.07
CA LYS A 136 -24.89 2.33 -13.47
C LYS A 136 -25.37 2.62 -12.04
N GLU A 137 -24.56 3.26 -11.22
CA GLU A 137 -24.90 3.57 -9.83
C GLU A 137 -25.97 4.67 -9.73
N GLN A 138 -25.95 5.66 -10.60
CA GLN A 138 -26.99 6.71 -10.67
C GLN A 138 -28.37 6.12 -11.00
N GLY A 139 -28.42 5.04 -11.78
CA GLY A 139 -29.67 4.30 -12.04
C GLY A 139 -30.21 3.56 -10.82
N ASN A 140 -29.35 3.18 -9.89
CA ASN A 140 -29.70 2.39 -8.70
C ASN A 140 -29.90 3.26 -7.45
N THR A 141 -29.04 4.25 -7.25
CA THR A 141 -29.00 5.03 -5.99
C THR A 141 -28.42 6.41 -6.29
N ASN A 142 -29.23 7.42 -6.40
CA ASN A 142 -28.75 8.80 -6.54
C ASN A 142 -28.29 9.37 -5.18
N SER A 143 -27.25 8.79 -4.60
CA SER A 143 -26.70 9.25 -3.32
C SER A 143 -25.60 10.29 -3.52
N PHE A 144 -25.59 11.32 -2.65
CA PHE A 144 -24.55 12.35 -2.65
C PHE A 144 -23.14 11.73 -2.53
N GLN A 145 -22.97 10.73 -1.67
CA GLN A 145 -21.70 10.08 -1.42
C GLN A 145 -21.16 9.36 -2.66
N VAL A 146 -22.02 8.65 -3.39
CA VAL A 146 -21.66 7.96 -4.64
C VAL A 146 -21.24 8.97 -5.69
N ASN A 147 -22.01 10.04 -5.86
CA ASN A 147 -21.67 11.10 -6.80
C ASN A 147 -20.36 11.82 -6.44
N ALA A 148 -20.14 12.12 -5.15
CA ALA A 148 -18.90 12.73 -4.67
C ALA A 148 -17.67 11.84 -4.96
N PHE A 149 -17.78 10.54 -4.70
CA PHE A 149 -16.73 9.57 -4.96
C PHE A 149 -16.34 9.52 -6.45
N TYR A 150 -17.30 9.34 -7.35
CA TYR A 150 -17.00 9.27 -8.78
C TYR A 150 -16.56 10.61 -9.36
N SER A 151 -17.11 11.73 -8.90
CA SER A 151 -16.68 13.07 -9.28
C SER A 151 -15.23 13.31 -8.90
N HIS A 152 -14.84 12.97 -7.68
CA HIS A 152 -13.45 13.06 -7.24
C HIS A 152 -12.53 12.17 -8.10
N ALA A 153 -12.90 10.89 -8.30
CA ALA A 153 -12.12 9.97 -9.11
C ALA A 153 -11.91 10.46 -10.55
N LEU A 154 -12.94 10.97 -11.21
CA LEU A 154 -12.85 11.52 -12.57
C LEU A 154 -11.97 12.78 -12.61
N THR A 155 -12.13 13.68 -11.65
CA THR A 155 -11.31 14.90 -11.55
C THR A 155 -9.83 14.57 -11.42
N MET A 156 -9.48 13.58 -10.60
CA MET A 156 -8.09 13.15 -10.45
C MET A 156 -7.53 12.51 -11.72
N ILE A 157 -8.30 11.66 -12.40
CA ILE A 157 -7.89 11.04 -13.67
C ILE A 157 -7.70 12.11 -14.75
N ASP A 158 -8.60 13.08 -14.84
CA ASP A 158 -8.53 14.16 -15.84
C ASP A 158 -7.33 15.07 -15.57
N ALA A 159 -7.05 15.41 -14.33
CA ALA A 159 -5.88 16.19 -13.94
C ALA A 159 -4.57 15.47 -14.27
N GLU A 160 -4.49 14.18 -13.96
CA GLU A 160 -3.31 13.36 -14.26
C GLU A 160 -3.12 13.18 -15.78
N THR A 161 -4.19 13.00 -16.53
CA THR A 161 -4.15 12.90 -17.99
C THR A 161 -3.62 14.20 -18.59
N ALA A 162 -4.13 15.35 -18.17
CA ALA A 162 -3.68 16.66 -18.65
C ALA A 162 -2.19 16.89 -18.33
N TRP A 163 -1.75 16.50 -17.12
CA TRP A 163 -0.34 16.60 -16.74
C TRP A 163 0.56 15.73 -17.64
N VAL A 164 0.17 14.48 -17.89
CA VAL A 164 0.94 13.55 -18.74
C VAL A 164 1.03 14.09 -20.17
N GLU A 165 -0.03 14.65 -20.72
CA GLU A 165 -0.04 15.24 -22.07
C GLU A 165 0.93 16.42 -22.16
N GLN A 166 0.88 17.34 -21.20
CA GLN A 166 1.83 18.47 -21.11
C GLN A 166 3.27 18.00 -20.95
N PHE A 167 3.49 16.97 -20.13
CA PHE A 167 4.82 16.43 -19.91
C PHE A 167 5.40 15.75 -21.17
N ILE A 168 4.60 15.01 -21.94
CA ILE A 168 5.02 14.43 -23.21
C ILE A 168 5.49 15.55 -24.17
N GLU A 169 4.73 16.64 -24.29
CA GLU A 169 5.10 17.77 -25.15
C GLU A 169 6.42 18.44 -24.69
N GLN A 170 6.58 18.65 -23.39
CA GLN A 170 7.81 19.22 -22.83
C GLN A 170 9.01 18.30 -23.06
N TRP A 171 8.84 17.02 -22.81
CA TRP A 171 9.87 16.02 -23.03
C TRP A 171 10.32 15.94 -24.49
N GLU A 172 9.38 16.00 -25.43
CA GLU A 172 9.68 15.98 -26.86
C GLU A 172 10.48 17.22 -27.29
N LYS A 173 10.13 18.41 -26.79
CA LYS A 173 10.87 19.64 -27.06
C LYS A 173 12.29 19.56 -26.49
N GLN A 174 12.43 19.15 -25.25
CA GLN A 174 13.76 19.02 -24.60
C GLN A 174 14.63 17.96 -25.28
N ALA A 175 14.07 16.85 -25.72
CA ALA A 175 14.81 15.80 -26.42
C ALA A 175 15.34 16.23 -27.81
N ILE A 176 14.74 17.27 -28.39
CA ILE A 176 15.23 17.88 -29.66
C ILE A 176 16.34 18.89 -29.38
N GLU A 177 16.20 19.70 -28.34
CA GLU A 177 17.14 20.79 -28.00
C GLU A 177 18.42 20.27 -27.32
N ASP A 178 18.27 19.26 -26.44
CA ASP A 178 19.38 18.63 -25.70
C ASP A 178 19.30 17.10 -25.87
N PRO A 179 19.91 16.55 -26.93
CA PRO A 179 19.94 15.11 -27.10
C PRO A 179 20.66 14.49 -25.88
N ILE A 180 19.93 13.68 -25.10
CA ILE A 180 20.45 13.03 -23.92
C ILE A 180 21.74 12.29 -24.29
N PRO A 181 22.88 12.66 -23.71
CA PRO A 181 24.15 12.01 -24.03
C PRO A 181 24.00 10.51 -23.73
N PRO A 182 24.57 9.64 -24.58
CA PRO A 182 24.54 8.21 -24.31
C PRO A 182 25.14 7.95 -22.93
N ILE A 183 24.47 7.10 -22.15
CA ILE A 183 24.97 6.70 -20.83
C ILE A 183 26.38 6.17 -21.04
N ARG A 184 27.37 6.92 -20.56
CA ARG A 184 28.75 6.40 -20.54
C ARG A 184 28.74 5.14 -19.68
N PRO A 185 29.31 4.03 -20.18
CA PRO A 185 29.52 2.89 -19.33
C PRO A 185 30.19 3.37 -18.04
N ALA A 186 29.67 2.98 -16.89
CA ALA A 186 30.30 3.33 -15.63
C ALA A 186 31.77 2.94 -15.73
N GLU A 187 32.67 3.89 -15.46
CA GLU A 187 34.08 3.56 -15.36
C GLU A 187 34.23 2.41 -14.38
N PRO A 188 35.01 1.37 -14.72
CA PRO A 188 35.21 0.26 -13.81
C PRO A 188 35.65 0.80 -12.46
N ILE A 189 34.89 0.52 -11.43
CA ILE A 189 35.22 0.94 -10.06
C ILE A 189 36.68 0.51 -9.83
N PRO A 190 37.58 1.43 -9.54
CA PRO A 190 38.99 1.07 -9.30
C PRO A 190 38.98 0.01 -8.19
N ARG A 191 39.57 -1.14 -8.47
CA ARG A 191 39.69 -2.21 -7.46
C ARG A 191 40.31 -1.56 -6.24
N ILE A 192 39.58 -1.52 -5.15
CA ILE A 192 40.09 -1.11 -3.86
C ILE A 192 41.32 -2.01 -3.65
N GLN A 193 42.51 -1.43 -3.78
CA GLN A 193 43.72 -2.15 -3.41
C GLN A 193 43.48 -2.63 -1.99
N GLN A 194 43.50 -3.95 -1.79
CA GLN A 194 43.42 -4.50 -0.44
C GLN A 194 44.44 -3.77 0.39
N VAL A 195 43.94 -2.95 1.33
CA VAL A 195 44.83 -2.35 2.33
C VAL A 195 45.41 -3.52 3.11
N VAL A 196 46.63 -3.89 2.78
CA VAL A 196 47.40 -4.84 3.57
C VAL A 196 47.64 -4.15 4.90
N LEU A 197 46.85 -4.49 5.90
CA LEU A 197 47.08 -4.02 7.25
C LEU A 197 48.45 -4.52 7.67
N PRO A 198 49.31 -3.68 8.25
CA PRO A 198 50.60 -4.12 8.81
C PRO A 198 50.31 -5.26 9.78
N GLN A 199 50.94 -6.42 9.55
CA GLN A 199 50.90 -7.50 10.52
C GLN A 199 51.73 -7.08 11.71
N ASP A 200 51.08 -6.79 12.82
CA ASP A 200 51.72 -6.53 14.09
C ASP A 200 52.33 -7.86 14.58
N PRO A 201 53.64 -7.99 14.73
CA PRO A 201 54.29 -9.24 15.12
C PRO A 201 53.89 -9.75 16.51
N ASP A 202 53.24 -8.93 17.33
CA ASP A 202 52.85 -9.30 18.72
C ASP A 202 51.39 -9.82 18.87
N SER A 203 50.65 -10.05 17.76
CA SER A 203 49.23 -10.46 17.84
C SER A 203 48.98 -11.98 17.92
N VAL A 204 50.03 -12.81 18.13
CA VAL A 204 49.91 -14.29 18.09
C VAL A 204 49.21 -14.90 19.34
N HIS A 205 48.89 -14.11 20.37
CA HIS A 205 48.35 -14.69 21.62
C HIS A 205 46.96 -14.23 22.08
N LYS A 206 46.08 -13.68 21.22
CA LYS A 206 44.68 -13.36 21.63
C LYS A 206 43.61 -13.83 20.66
N GLY A 207 43.76 -15.04 20.14
CA GLY A 207 42.89 -15.61 19.10
C GLY A 207 41.62 -16.31 19.57
N THR A 208 41.11 -16.13 20.81
CA THR A 208 40.01 -16.98 21.28
C THR A 208 38.73 -16.21 21.69
N THR A 209 38.71 -14.90 21.63
CA THR A 209 37.57 -14.13 22.19
C THR A 209 36.66 -13.49 21.13
N LEU A 210 37.04 -13.42 19.85
CA LEU A 210 36.24 -12.74 18.82
C LEU A 210 35.32 -13.69 18.01
N GLN A 211 35.53 -15.00 18.07
CA GLN A 211 34.70 -15.95 17.32
C GLN A 211 33.31 -16.17 17.92
N ASN A 212 33.10 -15.82 19.21
CA ASN A 212 31.78 -15.95 19.86
C ASN A 212 30.88 -14.72 19.73
N ALA A 213 31.35 -13.61 19.16
CA ALA A 213 30.55 -12.41 18.94
C ALA A 213 29.84 -12.37 17.60
N ALA A 214 30.37 -13.08 16.59
CA ALA A 214 29.83 -13.06 15.21
C ALA A 214 28.52 -13.85 15.03
N ASN A 215 28.17 -14.76 15.95
CA ASN A 215 26.99 -15.61 15.84
C ASN A 215 25.72 -15.08 16.57
N ARG A 216 25.71 -13.80 16.99
CA ARG A 216 24.55 -13.19 17.70
C ARG A 216 23.92 -12.01 16.97
N VAL A 217 24.02 -11.95 15.68
CA VAL A 217 23.33 -10.93 14.88
C VAL A 217 22.16 -11.60 14.19
N THR A 218 20.93 -11.10 14.46
CA THR A 218 19.74 -11.53 13.74
C THR A 218 19.81 -11.05 12.27
N PRO A 219 19.06 -11.62 11.34
CA PRO A 219 19.10 -11.24 9.93
C PRO A 219 18.75 -9.77 9.63
N ARG A 220 18.45 -8.97 10.64
CA ARG A 220 18.14 -7.53 10.54
C ARG A 220 19.14 -6.61 11.27
N GLY A 221 20.25 -7.12 11.75
CA GLY A 221 21.35 -6.28 12.23
C GLY A 221 21.12 -5.51 13.55
N LEU A 222 20.15 -5.86 14.39
CA LEU A 222 19.92 -5.21 15.68
C LEU A 222 20.52 -6.05 16.81
N PRO A 223 21.29 -5.45 17.76
CA PRO A 223 21.84 -6.15 18.90
C PRO A 223 20.75 -6.50 19.91
N ILE A 224 20.82 -7.72 20.49
CA ILE A 224 19.95 -8.17 21.56
C ILE A 224 20.38 -7.52 22.88
N VAL A 225 19.52 -6.68 23.46
CA VAL A 225 19.71 -6.11 24.79
C VAL A 225 19.38 -7.19 25.84
N PRO A 226 20.29 -7.53 26.77
CA PRO A 226 19.98 -8.50 27.82
C PRO A 226 18.94 -7.93 28.80
N LYS A 227 17.85 -8.68 29.06
CA LYS A 227 16.89 -8.36 30.11
C LYS A 227 17.60 -8.41 31.48
N LYS A 228 17.62 -7.28 32.20
CA LYS A 228 17.96 -7.24 33.62
C LYS A 228 16.97 -8.11 34.38
N GLY A 229 17.47 -9.16 35.00
CA GLY A 229 16.71 -9.96 35.94
C GLY A 229 16.29 -9.12 37.13
N THR A 230 15.00 -9.11 37.43
CA THR A 230 14.46 -8.64 38.73
C THR A 230 14.76 -9.70 39.76
N ASN A 231 15.73 -9.41 40.63
CA ASN A 231 15.87 -10.10 41.93
C ASN A 231 14.67 -9.74 42.78
N ALA A 232 13.82 -10.71 43.04
CA ALA A 232 12.92 -10.69 44.18
C ALA A 232 13.76 -11.02 45.42
N GLY A 233 14.02 -10.02 46.25
CA GLY A 233 14.52 -10.17 47.62
C GLY A 233 13.33 -10.28 48.54
N SER A 234 13.31 -11.38 49.29
CA SER A 234 12.48 -11.60 50.45
C SER A 234 12.82 -10.59 51.55
N ASP A 235 11.79 -10.00 52.14
CA ASP A 235 11.48 -9.98 53.58
C ASP A 235 10.07 -9.39 53.76
#